data_f57b947d96d4969c2bf0a1ed63d36f9d
#
_entry.id   f57b947d96d4969c2bf0a1ed63d36f9d
#
_cell.length_a   1.000
_cell.length_b   1.000
_cell.length_c   1.000
_cell.angle_alpha   90.00
_cell.angle_beta   90.00
_cell.angle_gamma   90.00
#
_symmetry.space_group_name_H-M   'P 1'
#
loop_
_entity.id
_entity.type
_entity.pdbx_description
1 polymer ?
#
loop_
_entity_poly.entity_id
_entity_poly.type
_entity_poly.pdbx_seq_one_letter_code
_entity_poly.pdbx_strand_id
1 'polypeptide(L)'
;MKQVKHIYKLITLFLNRQESPQERRALFDWMDALPSEQERGEQELIEMRKNTRKRLLSTINKSQKSIRISRIVRYSSVAAAILMIAFLAVRYWPVTEQEASKSLLASIPPGHETAIITLADGQQINLDQLALNQSVQVGGTLISKDAQGKVIYRNVATGKQQVQRNTLYTPKGATYDLMLSDGTLVSLNADSKLIYPSSFEGGDRVVELEGEAYFHVQKTTNKARFIVKAGQEQTEVLGTKFNVNAYAKEQIQTALEEGSVVVSRKDIGQSVHLKPNEKAQTVQGKLVAAAVNMEDVLGWKRGQFCFDGTNTAAVMQEIARWYDIDVSYQRIDRGPQYSGKIPRNISLDKLIELLNFADLKTKAVVGSGNRIHLIIT
;
A
#
# COMPACT_ATOMS: atom_id res chain seq x y z
N MET A 1 30.01 8.26 7.62
CA MET A 1 29.87 7.20 8.65
C MET A 1 29.12 7.61 9.92
N LYS A 2 29.37 8.79 10.55
CA LYS A 2 28.64 9.22 11.76
C LYS A 2 27.13 9.46 11.53
N GLN A 3 26.77 10.07 10.42
CA GLN A 3 25.36 10.35 10.08
C GLN A 3 24.51 9.07 9.86
N VAL A 4 25.06 8.08 9.17
CA VAL A 4 24.38 6.80 8.91
C VAL A 4 24.08 6.07 10.24
N LYS A 5 25.05 6.01 11.16
CA LYS A 5 24.85 5.41 12.50
C LYS A 5 23.77 6.14 13.31
N HIS A 6 23.65 7.46 13.14
CA HIS A 6 22.62 8.25 13.84
C HIS A 6 21.21 7.91 13.34
N ILE A 7 21.03 7.83 12.01
CA ILE A 7 19.75 7.46 11.41
C ILE A 7 19.35 6.03 11.81
N TYR A 8 20.25 5.07 11.77
CA TYR A 8 19.99 3.72 12.24
C TYR A 8 19.52 3.66 13.70
N LYS A 9 20.10 4.51 14.59
CA LYS A 9 19.65 4.61 15.97
C LYS A 9 18.21 5.14 16.06
N LEU A 10 17.87 6.17 15.27
CA LEU A 10 16.51 6.73 15.23
C LEU A 10 15.48 5.70 14.75
N ILE A 11 15.81 4.92 13.71
CA ILE A 11 14.95 3.84 13.20
C ILE A 11 14.74 2.77 14.28
N THR A 12 15.81 2.36 14.98
CA THR A 12 15.69 1.35 16.05
C THR A 12 14.80 1.83 17.19
N LEU A 13 14.96 3.08 17.62
CA LEU A 13 14.12 3.67 18.66
C LEU A 13 12.65 3.73 18.21
N PHE A 14 12.42 4.12 16.96
CA PHE A 14 11.09 4.19 16.37
C PHE A 14 10.40 2.83 16.31
N LEU A 15 11.09 1.79 15.81
CA LEU A 15 10.53 0.43 15.73
C LEU A 15 10.25 -0.19 17.10
N ASN A 16 11.02 0.21 18.14
CA ASN A 16 10.82 -0.26 19.51
C ASN A 16 9.88 0.65 20.35
N ARG A 17 9.26 1.68 19.75
CA ARG A 17 8.42 2.68 20.45
C ARG A 17 9.11 3.37 21.62
N GLN A 18 10.40 3.55 21.53
CA GLN A 18 11.23 4.20 22.57
C GLN A 18 11.72 5.59 22.15
N GLU A 19 11.24 6.08 21.00
CA GLU A 19 11.61 7.38 20.47
C GLU A 19 10.91 8.53 21.21
N SER A 20 11.63 9.63 21.39
CA SER A 20 11.05 10.91 21.82
C SER A 20 10.34 11.62 20.65
N PRO A 21 9.43 12.57 20.91
CA PRO A 21 8.78 13.36 19.86
C PRO A 21 9.76 14.11 18.94
N GLN A 22 10.96 14.47 19.45
CA GLN A 22 12.01 15.15 18.68
C GLN A 22 12.72 14.15 17.74
N GLU A 23 13.03 12.96 18.22
CA GLU A 23 13.66 11.90 17.43
C GLU A 23 12.74 11.39 16.32
N ARG A 24 11.43 11.32 16.59
CA ARG A 24 10.41 10.99 15.59
C ARG A 24 10.38 12.04 14.46
N ARG A 25 10.36 13.33 14.80
CA ARG A 25 10.43 14.40 13.80
C ARG A 25 11.71 14.32 12.98
N ALA A 26 12.85 14.16 13.60
CA ALA A 26 14.14 14.04 12.90
C ALA A 26 14.19 12.86 11.93
N LEU A 27 13.52 11.74 12.25
CA LEU A 27 13.40 10.59 11.37
C LEU A 27 12.49 10.90 10.14
N PHE A 28 11.35 11.54 10.34
CA PHE A 28 10.44 11.92 9.26
C PHE A 28 11.03 13.00 8.37
N ASP A 29 11.65 14.04 8.93
CA ASP A 29 12.34 15.09 8.17
C ASP A 29 13.46 14.49 7.30
N TRP A 30 14.17 13.47 7.78
CA TRP A 30 15.14 12.74 6.98
C TRP A 30 14.49 11.90 5.87
N MET A 31 13.36 11.24 6.14
CA MET A 31 12.63 10.46 5.13
C MET A 31 12.07 11.36 4.02
N ASP A 32 11.54 12.53 4.39
CA ASP A 32 11.00 13.52 3.43
C ASP A 32 12.11 14.21 2.63
N ALA A 33 13.31 14.32 3.20
CA ALA A 33 14.49 14.86 2.53
C ALA A 33 15.19 13.85 1.58
N LEU A 34 14.72 12.59 1.51
CA LEU A 34 15.24 11.62 0.55
C LEU A 34 14.78 12.04 -0.88
N PRO A 35 15.71 12.39 -1.79
CA PRO A 35 15.32 12.89 -3.11
C PRO A 35 14.61 11.80 -3.90
N SER A 36 13.55 12.17 -4.61
CA SER A 36 12.92 11.33 -5.62
C SER A 36 13.94 11.02 -6.72
N GLU A 37 14.00 9.77 -7.17
CA GLU A 37 14.97 9.27 -8.15
C GLU A 37 15.00 10.03 -9.48
N GLN A 38 13.99 10.85 -9.75
CA GLN A 38 13.85 11.56 -11.04
C GLN A 38 14.76 12.78 -11.22
N GLU A 39 15.32 13.36 -10.16
CA GLU A 39 16.13 14.58 -10.29
C GLU A 39 17.66 14.38 -10.30
N ARG A 40 18.14 13.17 -9.95
CA ARG A 40 19.61 12.89 -9.90
C ARG A 40 20.24 12.37 -11.19
N GLY A 41 19.45 11.90 -12.16
CA GLY A 41 19.99 11.06 -13.24
C GLY A 41 20.68 11.80 -14.37
N GLU A 42 20.23 12.96 -14.80
CA GLU A 42 20.69 13.57 -16.05
C GLU A 42 21.83 14.57 -15.89
N GLN A 43 21.84 15.41 -14.88
CA GLN A 43 22.86 16.45 -14.74
C GLN A 43 24.20 15.89 -14.27
N GLU A 44 24.23 14.94 -13.35
CA GLU A 44 25.46 14.29 -12.87
C GLU A 44 26.12 13.41 -13.95
N LEU A 45 25.33 12.75 -14.79
CA LEU A 45 25.80 11.96 -15.93
C LEU A 45 26.39 12.85 -17.05
N ILE A 46 25.83 14.01 -17.29
CA ILE A 46 26.34 14.98 -18.27
C ILE A 46 27.65 15.59 -17.80
N GLU A 47 27.76 15.92 -16.52
CA GLU A 47 29.00 16.48 -15.95
C GLU A 47 30.12 15.46 -15.86
N MET A 48 29.86 14.22 -15.51
CA MET A 48 30.83 13.12 -15.54
C MET A 48 31.33 12.83 -16.97
N ARG A 49 30.43 12.80 -17.95
CA ARG A 49 30.84 12.62 -19.38
C ARG A 49 31.73 13.77 -19.89
N LYS A 50 31.44 15.01 -19.49
CA LYS A 50 32.20 16.20 -19.89
C LYS A 50 33.59 16.22 -19.25
N ASN A 51 33.72 15.85 -18.00
CA ASN A 51 34.97 15.78 -17.25
C ASN A 51 35.87 14.60 -17.70
N THR A 52 35.26 13.45 -18.00
CA THR A 52 35.97 12.27 -18.52
C THR A 52 36.53 12.54 -19.93
N ARG A 53 35.73 13.21 -20.78
CA ARG A 53 36.19 13.60 -22.14
C ARG A 53 37.36 14.62 -22.12
N LYS A 54 37.32 15.58 -21.19
CA LYS A 54 38.42 16.57 -21.03
C LYS A 54 39.72 15.93 -20.52
N ARG A 55 39.63 14.96 -19.60
CA ARG A 55 40.79 14.20 -19.10
C ARG A 55 41.38 13.29 -20.17
N LEU A 56 40.55 12.61 -20.98
CA LEU A 56 41.04 11.76 -22.08
C LEU A 56 41.74 12.57 -23.19
N LEU A 57 41.26 13.74 -23.56
CA LEU A 57 41.85 14.57 -24.59
C LEU A 57 43.16 15.26 -24.14
N SER A 58 43.35 15.52 -22.84
CA SER A 58 44.61 16.09 -22.32
C SER A 58 45.75 15.07 -22.19
N THR A 59 45.43 13.77 -22.15
CA THR A 59 46.45 12.70 -22.03
C THR A 59 47.01 12.26 -23.39
N ILE A 60 46.33 12.57 -24.48
CA ILE A 60 46.71 12.14 -25.85
C ILE A 60 47.80 13.05 -26.45
N ASN A 61 48.03 14.24 -25.91
CA ASN A 61 48.86 15.26 -26.56
C ASN A 61 50.27 15.44 -25.96
N LYS A 62 50.79 14.49 -25.18
CA LYS A 62 52.17 14.54 -24.68
C LYS A 62 52.91 13.25 -24.91
N SER A 63 53.84 13.29 -25.84
CA SER A 63 54.99 12.39 -26.01
C SER A 63 55.02 11.56 -27.30
N GLN A 64 55.43 12.21 -28.38
CA GLN A 64 56.23 11.48 -29.39
C GLN A 64 57.70 11.42 -28.89
N LYS A 65 58.12 10.28 -28.37
CA LYS A 65 59.54 9.86 -28.32
C LYS A 65 59.63 8.42 -28.77
N SER A 66 60.39 8.20 -29.87
CA SER A 66 60.65 6.92 -30.51
C SER A 66 61.27 5.93 -29.53
N ILE A 67 60.60 4.82 -29.28
CA ILE A 67 61.15 3.69 -28.51
C ILE A 67 61.05 2.43 -29.35
N ARG A 68 62.14 1.70 -29.45
CA ARG A 68 62.35 0.49 -30.25
C ARG A 68 61.23 -0.54 -30.12
N ILE A 69 60.62 -0.85 -31.23
CA ILE A 69 59.33 -1.60 -31.38
C ILE A 69 59.40 -3.08 -30.96
N SER A 70 60.54 -3.68 -30.70
CA SER A 70 60.68 -5.13 -30.52
C SER A 70 60.41 -5.69 -29.07
N ARG A 71 60.39 -4.85 -28.05
CA ARG A 71 60.01 -5.29 -26.70
C ARG A 71 58.60 -4.90 -26.32
N ILE A 72 58.03 -3.87 -26.95
CA ILE A 72 56.70 -3.33 -26.64
C ILE A 72 55.58 -4.26 -27.10
N VAL A 73 55.74 -4.97 -28.24
CA VAL A 73 54.74 -5.88 -28.78
C VAL A 73 54.47 -7.11 -27.87
N ARG A 74 55.50 -7.58 -27.12
CA ARG A 74 55.29 -8.69 -26.16
C ARG A 74 54.55 -8.28 -24.86
N TYR A 75 54.68 -7.04 -24.43
CA TYR A 75 53.97 -6.55 -23.24
C TYR A 75 52.62 -5.96 -23.57
N SER A 76 52.37 -5.48 -24.79
CA SER A 76 51.07 -4.96 -25.22
C SER A 76 50.03 -6.08 -25.40
N SER A 77 50.47 -7.29 -25.85
CA SER A 77 49.53 -8.44 -25.95
C SER A 77 49.10 -8.96 -24.58
N VAL A 78 50.01 -8.94 -23.58
CA VAL A 78 49.67 -9.32 -22.20
C VAL A 78 48.79 -8.27 -21.56
N ALA A 79 49.07 -6.97 -21.73
CA ALA A 79 48.25 -5.88 -21.24
C ALA A 79 46.86 -5.88 -21.90
N ALA A 80 46.76 -6.15 -23.22
CA ALA A 80 45.47 -6.28 -23.90
C ALA A 80 44.66 -7.50 -23.43
N ALA A 81 45.33 -8.64 -23.15
CA ALA A 81 44.69 -9.81 -22.58
C ALA A 81 44.19 -9.54 -21.17
N ILE A 82 44.96 -8.86 -20.32
CA ILE A 82 44.54 -8.48 -18.96
C ILE A 82 43.37 -7.51 -19.02
N LEU A 83 43.40 -6.51 -19.91
CA LEU A 83 42.29 -5.57 -20.11
C LEU A 83 41.04 -6.27 -20.68
N MET A 84 41.22 -7.24 -21.57
CA MET A 84 40.11 -8.03 -22.10
C MET A 84 39.52 -8.95 -21.02
N ILE A 85 40.37 -9.60 -20.20
CA ILE A 85 39.91 -10.38 -19.05
C ILE A 85 39.24 -9.50 -18.02
N ALA A 86 39.77 -8.32 -17.72
CA ALA A 86 39.11 -7.35 -16.81
C ALA A 86 37.80 -6.82 -17.40
N PHE A 87 37.73 -6.54 -18.69
CA PHE A 87 36.53 -6.14 -19.39
C PHE A 87 35.48 -7.28 -19.37
N LEU A 88 35.90 -8.52 -19.67
CA LEU A 88 35.01 -9.69 -19.57
C LEU A 88 34.61 -9.96 -18.12
N ALA A 89 35.51 -9.82 -17.16
CA ALA A 89 35.19 -9.95 -15.74
C ALA A 89 34.16 -8.90 -15.31
N VAL A 90 34.28 -7.64 -15.73
CA VAL A 90 33.28 -6.60 -15.45
C VAL A 90 31.98 -6.84 -16.22
N ARG A 91 32.06 -7.33 -17.47
CA ARG A 91 30.89 -7.59 -18.32
C ARG A 91 30.11 -8.83 -17.90
N TYR A 92 30.80 -9.84 -17.38
CA TYR A 92 30.25 -11.11 -16.91
C TYR A 92 30.31 -11.24 -15.38
N TRP A 93 30.59 -10.13 -14.67
CA TRP A 93 30.47 -10.15 -13.20
C TRP A 93 29.05 -10.53 -12.85
N PRO A 94 28.84 -11.66 -12.20
CA PRO A 94 27.47 -12.02 -11.80
C PRO A 94 26.94 -10.93 -10.88
N VAL A 95 25.87 -10.27 -11.30
CA VAL A 95 25.13 -9.40 -10.41
C VAL A 95 24.75 -10.27 -9.21
N THR A 96 25.19 -9.88 -8.02
CA THR A 96 24.88 -10.68 -6.82
C THR A 96 23.37 -10.80 -6.73
N GLU A 97 22.86 -11.98 -6.35
CA GLU A 97 21.39 -12.20 -6.16
C GLU A 97 20.76 -11.09 -5.30
N GLN A 98 21.54 -10.51 -4.41
CA GLN A 98 21.11 -9.45 -3.51
C GLN A 98 20.94 -8.11 -4.23
N GLU A 99 21.80 -7.74 -5.18
CA GLU A 99 21.65 -6.52 -5.97
C GLU A 99 20.50 -6.63 -6.98
N ALA A 100 20.36 -7.80 -7.62
CA ALA A 100 19.22 -8.09 -8.49
C ALA A 100 17.90 -8.01 -7.72
N SER A 101 17.84 -8.58 -6.53
CA SER A 101 16.68 -8.53 -5.63
C SER A 101 16.35 -7.10 -5.22
N LYS A 102 17.35 -6.29 -4.86
CA LYS A 102 17.16 -4.89 -4.45
C LYS A 102 16.66 -4.02 -5.61
N SER A 103 17.23 -4.16 -6.81
CA SER A 103 16.76 -3.46 -8.02
C SER A 103 15.32 -3.82 -8.37
N LEU A 104 14.94 -5.08 -8.17
CA LEU A 104 13.59 -5.56 -8.42
C LEU A 104 12.58 -4.94 -7.44
N LEU A 105 12.90 -4.90 -6.15
CA LEU A 105 12.06 -4.31 -5.11
C LEU A 105 11.89 -2.80 -5.29
N ALA A 106 12.95 -2.10 -5.73
CA ALA A 106 12.92 -0.66 -5.99
C ALA A 106 12.00 -0.27 -7.16
N SER A 107 11.68 -1.22 -8.05
CA SER A 107 10.78 -0.97 -9.19
C SER A 107 9.30 -1.00 -8.81
N ILE A 108 8.94 -1.42 -7.58
CA ILE A 108 7.55 -1.51 -7.13
C ILE A 108 7.15 -0.20 -6.46
N PRO A 109 6.26 0.58 -7.09
CA PRO A 109 5.75 1.80 -6.50
C PRO A 109 4.81 1.48 -5.33
N PRO A 110 4.59 2.44 -4.43
CA PRO A 110 3.51 2.35 -3.46
C PRO A 110 2.15 2.32 -4.14
N GLY A 111 1.14 1.84 -3.42
CA GLY A 111 -0.24 1.85 -3.89
C GLY A 111 -0.75 3.26 -4.22
N HIS A 112 -1.80 3.33 -5.03
CA HIS A 112 -2.40 4.55 -5.54
C HIS A 112 -3.92 4.52 -5.43
N GLU A 113 -4.58 5.63 -5.79
CA GLU A 113 -6.04 5.74 -5.73
C GLU A 113 -6.66 5.24 -7.04
N THR A 114 -7.30 4.06 -7.01
CA THR A 114 -8.04 3.49 -8.14
C THR A 114 -9.11 2.50 -7.68
N ALA A 115 -10.16 2.33 -8.50
CA ALA A 115 -11.19 1.32 -8.29
C ALA A 115 -11.91 0.94 -9.60
N ILE A 116 -12.59 -0.21 -9.56
CA ILE A 116 -13.44 -0.71 -10.62
C ILE A 116 -14.87 -0.78 -10.09
N ILE A 117 -15.80 -0.15 -10.79
CA ILE A 117 -17.23 -0.32 -10.52
C ILE A 117 -17.79 -1.37 -11.46
N THR A 118 -18.44 -2.40 -10.92
CA THR A 118 -19.26 -3.33 -11.68
C THR A 118 -20.72 -3.01 -11.41
N LEU A 119 -21.45 -2.71 -12.46
CA LEU A 119 -22.87 -2.39 -12.42
C LEU A 119 -23.74 -3.67 -12.40
N ALA A 120 -25.01 -3.52 -12.10
CA ALA A 120 -25.94 -4.65 -12.01
C ALA A 120 -26.10 -5.43 -13.32
N ASP A 121 -25.86 -4.81 -14.48
CA ASP A 121 -25.85 -5.42 -15.81
C ASP A 121 -24.53 -6.13 -16.15
N GLY A 122 -23.53 -6.07 -15.24
CA GLY A 122 -22.21 -6.65 -15.42
C GLY A 122 -21.21 -5.73 -16.13
N GLN A 123 -21.61 -4.53 -16.57
CA GLN A 123 -20.68 -3.57 -17.16
C GLN A 123 -19.65 -3.11 -16.12
N GLN A 124 -18.38 -3.09 -16.50
CA GLN A 124 -17.29 -2.60 -15.67
C GLN A 124 -16.81 -1.22 -16.10
N ILE A 125 -16.62 -0.34 -15.13
CA ILE A 125 -16.09 1.00 -15.31
C ILE A 125 -14.81 1.10 -14.48
N ASN A 126 -13.67 1.26 -15.15
CA ASN A 126 -12.41 1.57 -14.48
C ASN A 126 -12.39 3.07 -14.20
N LEU A 127 -12.31 3.43 -12.94
CA LEU A 127 -12.36 4.83 -12.51
C LEU A 127 -11.10 5.64 -12.87
N ASP A 128 -9.97 4.98 -13.17
CA ASP A 128 -8.78 5.67 -13.68
C ASP A 128 -8.99 6.20 -15.10
N GLN A 129 -9.79 5.47 -15.90
CA GLN A 129 -10.09 5.84 -17.28
C GLN A 129 -11.17 6.92 -17.39
N LEU A 130 -11.90 7.19 -16.30
CA LEU A 130 -12.90 8.26 -16.26
C LEU A 130 -12.21 9.59 -15.99
N ALA A 131 -12.17 10.47 -16.99
CA ALA A 131 -11.57 11.79 -16.84
C ALA A 131 -12.36 12.66 -15.84
N LEU A 132 -11.69 13.65 -15.24
CA LEU A 132 -12.34 14.64 -14.38
C LEU A 132 -13.47 15.35 -15.15
N ASN A 133 -14.60 15.55 -14.50
CA ASN A 133 -15.82 16.12 -15.08
C ASN A 133 -16.45 15.30 -16.24
N GLN A 134 -15.94 14.11 -16.50
CA GLN A 134 -16.56 13.18 -17.43
C GLN A 134 -17.66 12.39 -16.73
N SER A 135 -18.74 12.11 -17.46
CA SER A 135 -19.84 11.30 -16.99
C SER A 135 -20.13 10.15 -17.95
N VAL A 136 -20.47 8.99 -17.37
CA VAL A 136 -20.95 7.82 -18.10
C VAL A 136 -22.35 7.53 -17.63
N GLN A 137 -23.31 7.45 -18.58
CA GLN A 137 -24.68 7.07 -18.27
C GLN A 137 -24.84 5.58 -18.51
N VAL A 138 -25.25 4.86 -17.47
CA VAL A 138 -25.51 3.43 -17.55
C VAL A 138 -26.86 3.15 -16.93
N GLY A 139 -27.76 2.56 -17.70
CA GLY A 139 -29.15 2.42 -17.29
C GLY A 139 -29.76 3.79 -16.96
N GLY A 140 -30.36 3.93 -15.82
CA GLY A 140 -30.89 5.22 -15.33
C GLY A 140 -29.96 5.98 -14.38
N THR A 141 -28.68 5.62 -14.30
CA THR A 141 -27.72 6.26 -13.37
C THR A 141 -26.62 6.96 -14.17
N LEU A 142 -26.38 8.22 -13.84
CA LEU A 142 -25.25 8.99 -14.32
C LEU A 142 -24.13 8.86 -13.29
N ILE A 143 -22.98 8.30 -13.69
CA ILE A 143 -21.77 8.21 -12.90
C ILE A 143 -20.83 9.27 -13.42
N SER A 144 -20.43 10.19 -12.55
CA SER A 144 -19.50 11.28 -12.90
C SER A 144 -18.35 11.34 -11.90
N LYS A 145 -17.18 11.83 -12.38
CA LYS A 145 -16.05 12.15 -11.52
C LYS A 145 -15.98 13.66 -11.39
N ASP A 146 -16.05 14.18 -10.17
CA ASP A 146 -15.96 15.63 -9.95
C ASP A 146 -14.54 16.17 -10.13
N ALA A 147 -14.35 17.49 -9.97
CA ALA A 147 -13.06 18.15 -10.11
C ALA A 147 -12.02 17.68 -9.06
N GLN A 148 -12.47 17.08 -7.96
CA GLN A 148 -11.65 16.49 -6.88
C GLN A 148 -11.39 14.99 -7.09
N GLY A 149 -11.86 14.41 -8.21
CA GLY A 149 -11.70 12.99 -8.52
C GLY A 149 -12.72 12.07 -7.86
N LYS A 150 -13.70 12.61 -7.14
CA LYS A 150 -14.71 11.85 -6.42
C LYS A 150 -15.83 11.40 -7.33
N VAL A 151 -16.23 10.13 -7.23
CA VAL A 151 -17.37 9.59 -7.98
C VAL A 151 -18.68 10.02 -7.36
N ILE A 152 -19.54 10.59 -8.19
CA ILE A 152 -20.90 11.03 -7.84
C ILE A 152 -21.89 10.22 -8.65
N TYR A 153 -22.91 9.69 -7.98
CA TYR A 153 -24.05 9.03 -8.60
C TYR A 153 -25.22 9.99 -8.67
N ARG A 154 -25.79 10.16 -9.86
CA ARG A 154 -27.06 10.86 -10.06
C ARG A 154 -28.05 9.92 -10.75
N ASN A 155 -29.20 9.73 -10.15
CA ASN A 155 -30.29 9.05 -10.83
C ASN A 155 -30.89 10.04 -11.85
N VAL A 156 -30.91 9.68 -13.14
CA VAL A 156 -31.41 10.52 -14.25
C VAL A 156 -32.67 9.90 -14.90
N ALA A 157 -33.12 8.75 -14.41
CA ALA A 157 -34.32 8.10 -14.95
C ALA A 157 -35.59 8.72 -14.38
N THR A 158 -36.53 9.04 -15.23
CA THR A 158 -37.87 9.48 -14.89
C THR A 158 -38.77 8.23 -14.76
N GLY A 159 -38.94 7.71 -13.52
CA GLY A 159 -39.80 6.58 -13.22
C GLY A 159 -39.33 5.75 -12.02
N LYS A 160 -40.20 4.85 -11.50
CA LYS A 160 -39.80 3.86 -10.49
C LYS A 160 -38.83 2.87 -11.15
N GLN A 161 -37.54 3.04 -10.94
CA GLN A 161 -36.55 2.05 -11.32
C GLN A 161 -36.38 1.02 -10.21
N GLN A 162 -36.19 -0.22 -10.64
CA GLN A 162 -35.78 -1.28 -9.72
C GLN A 162 -34.40 -0.92 -9.15
N VAL A 163 -34.25 -0.91 -7.82
CA VAL A 163 -32.99 -0.64 -7.16
C VAL A 163 -31.97 -1.69 -7.60
N GLN A 164 -30.94 -1.22 -8.31
CA GLN A 164 -29.85 -2.06 -8.81
C GLN A 164 -28.75 -2.18 -7.79
N ARG A 165 -28.05 -3.30 -7.74
CA ARG A 165 -26.87 -3.50 -6.88
C ARG A 165 -25.62 -3.32 -7.69
N ASN A 166 -24.75 -2.43 -7.24
CA ASN A 166 -23.44 -2.18 -7.82
C ASN A 166 -22.36 -2.75 -6.91
N THR A 167 -21.22 -3.02 -7.48
CA THR A 167 -20.02 -3.45 -6.76
C THR A 167 -18.88 -2.48 -7.01
N LEU A 168 -18.30 -1.93 -5.96
CA LEU A 168 -17.01 -1.24 -6.02
C LEU A 168 -15.92 -2.19 -5.56
N TYR A 169 -14.87 -2.34 -6.35
CA TYR A 169 -13.69 -3.13 -6.03
C TYR A 169 -12.43 -2.29 -6.10
N THR A 170 -11.66 -2.27 -5.03
CA THR A 170 -10.30 -1.74 -4.98
C THR A 170 -9.32 -2.90 -5.14
N PRO A 171 -8.54 -2.98 -6.22
CA PRO A 171 -7.54 -4.03 -6.37
C PRO A 171 -6.44 -3.91 -5.31
N LYS A 172 -5.57 -4.89 -5.24
CA LYS A 172 -4.33 -4.78 -4.46
C LYS A 172 -3.56 -3.55 -4.94
N GLY A 173 -2.89 -2.86 -4.03
CA GLY A 173 -2.19 -1.62 -4.33
C GLY A 173 -3.10 -0.41 -4.52
N ALA A 174 -4.38 -0.49 -4.14
CA ALA A 174 -5.30 0.60 -4.38
C ALA A 174 -6.16 0.93 -3.16
N THR A 175 -6.54 2.20 -3.05
CA THR A 175 -7.60 2.67 -2.14
C THR A 175 -8.59 3.52 -2.92
N TYR A 176 -9.80 3.68 -2.41
CA TYR A 176 -10.77 4.55 -3.06
C TYR A 176 -11.82 5.11 -2.10
N ASP A 177 -12.21 6.37 -2.32
CA ASP A 177 -13.28 7.03 -1.58
C ASP A 177 -14.55 7.14 -2.42
N LEU A 178 -15.64 6.56 -1.93
CA LEU A 178 -16.96 6.55 -2.56
C LEU A 178 -17.98 7.34 -1.73
N MET A 179 -18.79 8.17 -2.37
CA MET A 179 -20.01 8.73 -1.77
C MET A 179 -21.21 7.94 -2.24
N LEU A 180 -21.94 7.32 -1.31
CA LEU A 180 -23.21 6.64 -1.56
C LEU A 180 -24.34 7.64 -1.80
N SER A 181 -25.48 7.15 -2.30
CA SER A 181 -26.63 7.99 -2.67
C SER A 181 -27.31 8.70 -1.49
N ASP A 182 -27.08 8.24 -0.25
CA ASP A 182 -27.56 8.86 0.99
C ASP A 182 -26.57 9.91 1.56
N GLY A 183 -25.44 10.16 0.90
CA GLY A 183 -24.37 11.04 1.34
C GLY A 183 -23.36 10.38 2.30
N THR A 184 -23.50 9.07 2.59
CA THR A 184 -22.53 8.32 3.36
C THR A 184 -21.21 8.23 2.58
N LEU A 185 -20.10 8.56 3.24
CA LEU A 185 -18.75 8.40 2.70
C LEU A 185 -18.18 7.06 3.11
N VAL A 186 -17.62 6.31 2.13
CA VAL A 186 -16.97 5.03 2.35
C VAL A 186 -15.58 5.08 1.75
N SER A 187 -14.54 4.90 2.58
CA SER A 187 -13.17 4.70 2.11
C SER A 187 -12.88 3.21 2.08
N LEU A 188 -12.47 2.67 0.94
CA LEU A 188 -12.08 1.26 0.80
C LEU A 188 -10.55 1.15 0.82
N ASN A 189 -10.03 0.19 1.60
CA ASN A 189 -8.62 -0.18 1.59
C ASN A 189 -8.31 -1.14 0.43
N ALA A 190 -7.03 -1.47 0.20
CA ALA A 190 -6.58 -2.36 -0.86
C ALA A 190 -7.21 -3.76 -0.76
N ASP A 191 -7.49 -4.37 -1.92
CA ASP A 191 -8.10 -5.70 -2.02
C ASP A 191 -9.45 -5.79 -1.28
N SER A 192 -10.32 -4.78 -1.50
CA SER A 192 -11.62 -4.68 -0.82
C SER A 192 -12.75 -4.50 -1.82
N LYS A 193 -13.94 -5.00 -1.45
CA LYS A 193 -15.12 -5.01 -2.28
C LYS A 193 -16.34 -4.57 -1.47
N LEU A 194 -17.07 -3.59 -1.97
CA LEU A 194 -18.33 -3.11 -1.41
C LEU A 194 -19.46 -3.37 -2.40
N ILE A 195 -20.50 -4.08 -1.95
CA ILE A 195 -21.74 -4.26 -2.71
C ILE A 195 -22.80 -3.36 -2.08
N TYR A 196 -23.39 -2.49 -2.88
CA TYR A 196 -24.32 -1.47 -2.42
C TYR A 196 -25.43 -1.20 -3.45
N PRO A 197 -26.62 -0.75 -3.02
CA PRO A 197 -27.69 -0.39 -3.93
C PRO A 197 -27.43 0.97 -4.60
N SER A 198 -27.89 1.14 -5.83
CA SER A 198 -27.80 2.42 -6.57
C SER A 198 -28.54 3.56 -5.87
N SER A 199 -29.56 3.25 -5.07
CA SER A 199 -30.28 4.19 -4.21
C SER A 199 -30.82 3.47 -2.97
N PHE A 200 -31.02 4.22 -1.85
CA PHE A 200 -31.68 3.72 -0.65
C PHE A 200 -33.12 4.23 -0.63
N GLU A 201 -34.08 3.31 -0.71
CA GLU A 201 -35.52 3.62 -0.73
C GLU A 201 -36.15 3.31 0.66
N GLY A 202 -36.28 4.34 1.48
CA GLY A 202 -37.22 4.41 2.61
C GLY A 202 -37.10 3.42 3.77
N GLY A 203 -36.16 2.47 3.73
CA GLY A 203 -35.94 1.43 4.73
C GLY A 203 -34.53 1.40 5.27
N ASP A 204 -34.11 0.23 5.73
CA ASP A 204 -32.75 -0.01 6.16
C ASP A 204 -31.78 0.14 4.96
N ARG A 205 -30.66 0.83 5.19
CA ARG A 205 -29.60 1.07 4.21
C ARG A 205 -28.58 -0.06 4.33
N VAL A 206 -28.64 -1.06 3.46
CA VAL A 206 -27.83 -2.27 3.57
C VAL A 206 -26.73 -2.29 2.53
N VAL A 207 -25.49 -2.53 2.98
CA VAL A 207 -24.33 -2.78 2.15
C VAL A 207 -23.63 -4.07 2.60
N GLU A 208 -22.83 -4.67 1.68
CA GLU A 208 -22.04 -5.86 1.99
C GLU A 208 -20.58 -5.56 1.73
N LEU A 209 -19.70 -5.99 2.66
CA LEU A 209 -18.26 -5.72 2.63
C LEU A 209 -17.46 -7.04 2.63
N GLU A 210 -16.48 -7.11 1.72
CA GLU A 210 -15.34 -8.02 1.77
C GLU A 210 -14.07 -7.15 1.83
N GLY A 211 -13.09 -7.48 2.70
CA GLY A 211 -11.90 -6.64 2.88
C GLY A 211 -12.07 -5.60 3.99
N GLU A 212 -11.59 -4.39 3.80
CA GLU A 212 -11.60 -3.34 4.82
C GLU A 212 -12.14 -2.02 4.30
N ALA A 213 -13.04 -1.41 5.08
CA ALA A 213 -13.59 -0.11 4.78
C ALA A 213 -13.86 0.73 6.03
N TYR A 214 -13.66 2.02 5.88
CA TYR A 214 -14.08 3.03 6.84
C TYR A 214 -15.34 3.71 6.34
N PHE A 215 -16.32 3.84 7.24
CA PHE A 215 -17.63 4.42 6.98
C PHE A 215 -17.82 5.71 7.78
N HIS A 216 -18.18 6.77 7.09
CA HIS A 216 -18.74 7.98 7.70
C HIS A 216 -20.20 8.09 7.29
N VAL A 217 -21.06 7.46 8.08
CA VAL A 217 -22.48 7.30 7.79
C VAL A 217 -23.25 8.58 8.06
N GLN A 218 -24.00 9.02 7.06
CA GLN A 218 -24.86 10.19 7.16
C GLN A 218 -26.11 9.88 8.01
N LYS A 219 -26.41 10.76 8.97
CA LYS A 219 -27.67 10.69 9.74
C LYS A 219 -28.85 11.03 8.85
N THR A 220 -29.91 10.24 8.91
CA THR A 220 -31.17 10.50 8.20
C THR A 220 -32.25 10.99 9.16
N THR A 221 -33.17 11.83 8.66
CA THR A 221 -34.27 12.38 9.47
C THR A 221 -35.23 11.32 10.00
N ASN A 222 -35.46 10.26 9.23
CA ASN A 222 -36.30 9.12 9.59
C ASN A 222 -35.57 8.08 10.45
N LYS A 223 -34.31 8.32 10.87
CA LYS A 223 -33.47 7.40 11.64
C LYS A 223 -33.33 6.00 10.99
N ALA A 224 -33.38 5.92 9.67
CA ALA A 224 -33.12 4.67 8.95
C ALA A 224 -31.76 4.09 9.33
N ARG A 225 -31.74 2.79 9.68
CA ARG A 225 -30.47 2.12 10.01
C ARG A 225 -29.56 2.00 8.80
N PHE A 226 -28.27 2.12 9.03
CA PHE A 226 -27.25 1.73 8.07
C PHE A 226 -26.62 0.42 8.56
N ILE A 227 -26.63 -0.59 7.69
CA ILE A 227 -26.24 -1.95 8.02
C ILE A 227 -25.11 -2.39 7.11
N VAL A 228 -23.95 -2.70 7.69
CA VAL A 228 -22.84 -3.33 6.99
C VAL A 228 -22.86 -4.83 7.30
N LYS A 229 -22.99 -5.66 6.27
CA LYS A 229 -22.85 -7.10 6.36
C LYS A 229 -21.45 -7.49 5.93
N ALA A 230 -20.72 -8.20 6.79
CA ALA A 230 -19.39 -8.72 6.50
C ALA A 230 -19.31 -10.17 7.02
N GLY A 231 -19.22 -11.16 6.12
CA GLY A 231 -19.26 -12.56 6.49
C GLY A 231 -20.47 -12.89 7.38
N GLN A 232 -20.22 -13.34 8.62
CA GLN A 232 -21.27 -13.66 9.60
C GLN A 232 -21.62 -12.47 10.51
N GLU A 233 -20.89 -11.37 10.41
CA GLU A 233 -21.13 -10.17 11.22
C GLU A 233 -22.05 -9.17 10.52
N GLN A 234 -22.84 -8.51 11.33
CA GLN A 234 -23.68 -7.40 10.93
C GLN A 234 -23.44 -6.22 11.87
N THR A 235 -23.05 -5.09 11.30
CA THR A 235 -22.80 -3.84 12.00
C THR A 235 -23.93 -2.87 11.72
N GLU A 236 -24.65 -2.39 12.75
CA GLU A 236 -25.80 -1.50 12.64
C GLU A 236 -25.50 -0.14 13.28
N VAL A 237 -25.80 0.93 12.54
CA VAL A 237 -25.60 2.32 12.99
C VAL A 237 -26.72 3.24 12.49
N LEU A 238 -26.84 4.45 13.07
CA LEU A 238 -27.76 5.50 12.60
C LEU A 238 -27.04 6.69 11.96
N GLY A 239 -25.77 6.91 12.32
CA GLY A 239 -24.97 8.04 11.85
C GLY A 239 -23.68 8.11 12.68
N THR A 240 -22.64 7.47 12.20
CA THR A 240 -21.51 6.97 12.99
C THR A 240 -20.27 6.93 12.10
N LYS A 241 -19.11 7.12 12.69
CA LYS A 241 -17.80 6.91 12.05
C LYS A 241 -17.17 5.65 12.62
N PHE A 242 -16.89 4.67 11.77
CA PHE A 242 -16.35 3.38 12.18
C PHE A 242 -15.58 2.69 11.06
N ASN A 243 -14.71 1.77 11.43
CA ASN A 243 -13.95 0.92 10.51
C ASN A 243 -14.40 -0.54 10.64
N VAL A 244 -14.52 -1.24 9.52
CA VAL A 244 -14.75 -2.69 9.48
C VAL A 244 -13.60 -3.34 8.73
N ASN A 245 -12.86 -4.24 9.39
CA ASN A 245 -11.82 -5.08 8.78
C ASN A 245 -12.33 -6.52 8.72
N ALA A 246 -12.61 -6.99 7.51
CA ALA A 246 -13.17 -8.30 7.20
C ALA A 246 -12.28 -9.12 6.22
N TYR A 247 -10.98 -8.86 6.16
CA TYR A 247 -10.06 -9.67 5.35
C TYR A 247 -10.02 -11.12 5.82
N ALA A 248 -10.06 -11.35 7.14
CA ALA A 248 -10.14 -12.68 7.71
C ALA A 248 -11.60 -12.97 8.11
N LYS A 249 -12.28 -13.81 7.35
CA LYS A 249 -13.72 -14.13 7.55
C LYS A 249 -14.05 -14.62 8.97
N GLU A 250 -13.09 -15.27 9.61
CA GLU A 250 -13.24 -15.81 10.98
C GLU A 250 -12.92 -14.78 12.08
N GLN A 251 -12.24 -13.66 11.72
CA GLN A 251 -11.73 -12.66 12.66
C GLN A 251 -12.06 -11.25 12.21
N ILE A 252 -13.33 -11.01 11.92
CA ILE A 252 -13.82 -9.68 11.56
C ILE A 252 -13.65 -8.76 12.76
N GLN A 253 -13.26 -7.50 12.52
CA GLN A 253 -13.12 -6.47 13.53
C GLN A 253 -13.90 -5.23 13.10
N THR A 254 -14.77 -4.76 13.98
CA THR A 254 -15.46 -3.47 13.81
C THR A 254 -14.99 -2.52 14.90
N ALA A 255 -14.39 -1.39 14.55
CA ALA A 255 -13.85 -0.39 15.49
C ALA A 255 -14.62 0.94 15.36
N LEU A 256 -14.99 1.53 16.48
CA LEU A 256 -15.80 2.74 16.56
C LEU A 256 -14.95 3.99 16.83
N GLU A 257 -15.00 4.96 15.92
CA GLU A 257 -14.38 6.28 16.09
C GLU A 257 -15.33 7.27 16.79
N GLU A 258 -16.58 7.41 16.27
CA GLU A 258 -17.56 8.39 16.76
C GLU A 258 -18.98 7.86 16.63
N GLY A 259 -19.80 8.08 17.64
CA GLY A 259 -21.21 7.70 17.67
C GLY A 259 -21.47 6.43 18.45
N SER A 260 -22.29 5.52 17.92
CA SER A 260 -22.67 4.25 18.53
C SER A 260 -22.83 3.16 17.47
N VAL A 261 -22.40 1.96 17.79
CA VAL A 261 -22.43 0.79 16.90
C VAL A 261 -23.00 -0.41 17.65
N VAL A 262 -23.87 -1.16 17.01
CA VAL A 262 -24.24 -2.51 17.42
C VAL A 262 -23.62 -3.50 16.45
N VAL A 263 -22.77 -4.39 16.94
CA VAL A 263 -22.23 -5.51 16.16
C VAL A 263 -22.91 -6.80 16.60
N SER A 264 -23.42 -7.57 15.66
CA SER A 264 -24.08 -8.84 15.91
C SER A 264 -23.52 -9.96 15.04
N ARG A 265 -23.47 -11.16 15.61
CA ARG A 265 -23.16 -12.41 14.90
C ARG A 265 -24.32 -13.37 15.04
N LYS A 266 -25.02 -13.63 13.92
CA LYS A 266 -26.24 -14.47 13.93
C LYS A 266 -25.94 -15.94 14.15
N ASP A 267 -24.78 -16.43 13.67
CA ASP A 267 -24.35 -17.82 13.80
C ASP A 267 -24.17 -18.28 15.26
N ILE A 268 -23.81 -17.36 16.16
CA ILE A 268 -23.63 -17.61 17.60
C ILE A 268 -24.66 -16.88 18.46
N GLY A 269 -25.61 -16.14 17.88
CA GLY A 269 -26.67 -15.45 18.58
C GLY A 269 -26.21 -14.36 19.55
N GLN A 270 -25.08 -13.69 19.26
CA GLN A 270 -24.49 -12.68 20.15
C GLN A 270 -24.47 -11.30 19.51
N SER A 271 -24.54 -10.28 20.37
CA SER A 271 -24.35 -8.88 19.98
C SER A 271 -23.61 -8.11 21.06
N VAL A 272 -22.88 -7.08 20.63
CA VAL A 272 -22.17 -6.12 21.50
C VAL A 272 -22.46 -4.69 21.05
N HIS A 273 -22.52 -3.78 22.03
CA HIS A 273 -22.58 -2.35 21.79
C HIS A 273 -21.20 -1.75 21.99
N LEU A 274 -20.72 -0.99 21.01
CA LEU A 274 -19.43 -0.30 21.09
C LEU A 274 -19.62 1.16 21.49
N LYS A 275 -18.69 1.62 22.31
CA LYS A 275 -18.42 3.03 22.59
C LYS A 275 -17.21 3.52 21.77
N PRO A 276 -17.04 4.83 21.55
CA PRO A 276 -15.84 5.35 20.92
C PRO A 276 -14.55 4.79 21.52
N ASN A 277 -13.57 4.46 20.65
CA ASN A 277 -12.32 3.79 20.98
C ASN A 277 -12.46 2.34 21.47
N GLU A 278 -13.57 1.68 21.11
CA GLU A 278 -13.74 0.25 21.30
C GLU A 278 -13.82 -0.47 19.94
N LYS A 279 -13.42 -1.73 19.91
CA LYS A 279 -13.62 -2.64 18.78
C LYS A 279 -14.35 -3.90 19.20
N ALA A 280 -15.23 -4.40 18.34
CA ALA A 280 -15.76 -5.76 18.42
C ALA A 280 -14.79 -6.73 17.75
N GLN A 281 -14.60 -7.89 18.37
CA GLN A 281 -13.84 -9.00 17.81
C GLN A 281 -14.30 -10.33 18.40
N THR A 282 -14.14 -11.42 17.64
CA THR A 282 -14.43 -12.75 18.16
C THR A 282 -13.20 -13.35 18.82
N VAL A 283 -13.31 -13.67 20.11
CA VAL A 283 -12.26 -14.32 20.90
C VAL A 283 -12.82 -15.61 21.50
N GLN A 284 -12.20 -16.74 21.20
CA GLN A 284 -12.62 -18.08 21.67
C GLN A 284 -14.13 -18.34 21.41
N GLY A 285 -14.63 -17.97 20.22
CA GLY A 285 -16.01 -18.16 19.82
C GLY A 285 -17.02 -17.20 20.46
N LYS A 286 -16.56 -16.17 21.18
CA LYS A 286 -17.42 -15.15 21.78
C LYS A 286 -17.14 -13.79 21.15
N LEU A 287 -18.22 -13.07 20.86
CA LEU A 287 -18.14 -11.68 20.39
C LEU A 287 -17.94 -10.76 21.60
N VAL A 288 -16.83 -10.05 21.66
CA VAL A 288 -16.45 -9.18 22.78
C VAL A 288 -16.09 -7.77 22.31
N ALA A 289 -16.34 -6.79 23.17
CA ALA A 289 -15.82 -5.43 23.00
C ALA A 289 -14.48 -5.28 23.74
N ALA A 290 -13.51 -4.63 23.11
CA ALA A 290 -12.22 -4.33 23.70
C ALA A 290 -11.77 -2.92 23.31
N ALA A 291 -11.01 -2.26 24.18
CA ALA A 291 -10.41 -0.96 23.88
C ALA A 291 -9.43 -1.04 22.72
N VAL A 292 -9.39 -0.02 21.87
CA VAL A 292 -8.47 0.07 20.72
C VAL A 292 -8.00 1.51 20.53
N ASN A 293 -6.78 1.66 20.03
CA ASN A 293 -6.28 2.94 19.56
C ASN A 293 -6.78 3.20 18.14
N MET A 294 -7.69 4.14 17.95
CA MET A 294 -8.25 4.47 16.64
C MET A 294 -7.21 5.07 15.68
N GLU A 295 -6.13 5.67 16.19
CA GLU A 295 -5.03 6.11 15.33
C GLU A 295 -4.38 4.95 14.58
N ASP A 296 -4.21 3.82 15.25
CA ASP A 296 -3.59 2.64 14.65
C ASP A 296 -4.56 1.94 13.68
N VAL A 297 -5.85 1.84 14.06
CA VAL A 297 -6.90 1.29 13.17
C VAL A 297 -7.04 2.09 11.88
N LEU A 298 -6.98 3.41 11.96
CA LEU A 298 -7.15 4.31 10.82
C LEU A 298 -5.83 4.72 10.15
N GLY A 299 -4.72 4.08 10.52
CA GLY A 299 -3.41 4.33 9.92
C GLY A 299 -3.43 4.19 8.40
N TRP A 300 -4.09 3.14 7.90
CA TRP A 300 -4.20 2.89 6.46
C TRP A 300 -4.86 4.05 5.70
N LYS A 301 -5.89 4.67 6.28
CA LYS A 301 -6.59 5.82 5.70
C LYS A 301 -5.75 7.10 5.74
N ARG A 302 -4.78 7.18 6.66
CA ARG A 302 -3.83 8.29 6.80
C ARG A 302 -2.52 8.05 6.05
N GLY A 303 -2.46 7.00 5.21
CA GLY A 303 -1.27 6.66 4.44
C GLY A 303 -0.13 6.08 5.29
N GLN A 304 -0.45 5.36 6.37
CA GLN A 304 0.52 4.74 7.27
C GLN A 304 0.23 3.24 7.46
N PHE A 305 1.29 2.45 7.58
CA PHE A 305 1.23 1.16 8.23
C PHE A 305 1.36 1.39 9.74
N CYS A 306 0.46 0.81 10.51
CA CYS A 306 0.46 0.91 11.98
C CYS A 306 0.48 -0.50 12.56
N PHE A 307 1.58 -0.86 13.20
CA PHE A 307 1.76 -2.16 13.83
C PHE A 307 1.83 -2.00 15.35
N ASP A 308 1.18 -2.91 16.09
CA ASP A 308 1.19 -2.95 17.54
C ASP A 308 1.29 -4.39 18.02
N GLY A 309 2.50 -4.86 18.32
CA GLY A 309 2.74 -6.26 18.64
C GLY A 309 2.31 -7.21 17.51
N THR A 310 2.35 -6.75 16.26
CA THR A 310 1.84 -7.47 15.09
C THR A 310 2.86 -8.50 14.64
N ASN A 311 2.42 -9.76 14.46
CA ASN A 311 3.31 -10.83 14.01
C ASN A 311 3.70 -10.67 12.54
N THR A 312 4.81 -11.32 12.16
CA THR A 312 5.37 -11.26 10.79
C THR A 312 4.35 -11.55 9.70
N ALA A 313 3.49 -12.57 9.89
CA ALA A 313 2.51 -12.95 8.88
C ALA A 313 1.48 -11.86 8.62
N ALA A 314 0.94 -11.23 9.68
CA ALA A 314 -0.03 -10.14 9.55
C ALA A 314 0.61 -8.88 8.92
N VAL A 315 1.84 -8.52 9.33
CA VAL A 315 2.62 -7.44 8.71
C VAL A 315 2.79 -7.67 7.22
N MET A 316 3.24 -8.86 6.84
CA MET A 316 3.51 -9.18 5.44
C MET A 316 2.23 -9.31 4.60
N GLN A 317 1.11 -9.75 5.17
CA GLN A 317 -0.18 -9.74 4.48
C GLN A 317 -0.66 -8.30 4.16
N GLU A 318 -0.46 -7.35 5.07
CA GLU A 318 -0.80 -5.95 4.83
C GLU A 318 0.11 -5.33 3.76
N ILE A 319 1.42 -5.59 3.82
CA ILE A 319 2.38 -5.15 2.82
C ILE A 319 2.07 -5.77 1.45
N ALA A 320 1.77 -7.07 1.40
CA ALA A 320 1.43 -7.77 0.17
C ALA A 320 0.19 -7.19 -0.53
N ARG A 321 -0.82 -6.79 0.25
CA ARG A 321 -2.00 -6.11 -0.30
C ARG A 321 -1.67 -4.73 -0.85
N TRP A 322 -0.81 -3.96 -0.15
CA TRP A 322 -0.50 -2.58 -0.54
C TRP A 322 0.46 -2.47 -1.73
N TYR A 323 1.39 -3.41 -1.88
CA TYR A 323 2.35 -3.40 -3.00
C TYR A 323 2.01 -4.38 -4.13
N ASP A 324 0.87 -5.05 -4.05
CA ASP A 324 0.44 -6.11 -4.99
C ASP A 324 1.54 -7.16 -5.25
N ILE A 325 2.09 -7.71 -4.18
CA ILE A 325 3.12 -8.76 -4.23
C ILE A 325 2.60 -10.05 -3.61
N ASP A 326 3.24 -11.16 -3.97
CA ASP A 326 2.99 -12.45 -3.36
C ASP A 326 4.02 -12.71 -2.24
N VAL A 327 3.59 -13.36 -1.16
CA VAL A 327 4.44 -13.67 -0.01
C VAL A 327 4.35 -15.15 0.35
N SER A 328 5.50 -15.77 0.61
CA SER A 328 5.57 -17.10 1.18
C SER A 328 6.56 -17.17 2.35
N TYR A 329 6.43 -18.19 3.17
CA TYR A 329 7.21 -18.36 4.38
C TYR A 329 7.95 -19.71 4.31
N GLN A 330 9.28 -19.71 4.52
CA GLN A 330 10.06 -20.95 4.60
C GLN A 330 9.89 -21.63 5.97
N ARG A 331 9.67 -20.84 7.03
CA ARG A 331 9.38 -21.33 8.37
C ARG A 331 8.19 -20.56 8.94
N ILE A 332 7.23 -21.27 9.52
CA ILE A 332 6.11 -20.69 10.27
C ILE A 332 6.48 -20.76 11.75
N ASP A 333 7.57 -20.11 12.14
CA ASP A 333 7.81 -19.86 13.54
C ASP A 333 7.07 -18.59 13.98
N ARG A 334 6.81 -18.48 15.28
CA ARG A 334 6.33 -17.23 15.88
C ARG A 334 7.43 -16.19 15.76
N GLY A 335 7.60 -15.67 14.54
CA GLY A 335 8.60 -14.65 14.23
C GLY A 335 8.49 -13.43 15.14
N PRO A 336 9.38 -12.43 15.00
CA PRO A 336 9.35 -11.21 15.78
C PRO A 336 7.99 -10.52 15.66
N GLN A 337 7.61 -9.78 16.69
CA GLN A 337 6.46 -8.90 16.68
C GLN A 337 6.94 -7.48 16.37
N TYR A 338 6.18 -6.80 15.54
CA TYR A 338 6.49 -5.45 15.08
C TYR A 338 5.57 -4.43 15.73
N SER A 339 6.15 -3.32 16.16
CA SER A 339 5.40 -2.16 16.64
C SER A 339 6.01 -0.89 16.07
N GLY A 340 5.16 -0.01 15.54
CA GLY A 340 5.58 1.27 14.97
C GLY A 340 4.65 1.76 13.88
N LYS A 341 4.96 2.93 13.32
CA LYS A 341 4.22 3.57 12.22
C LYS A 341 5.18 3.84 11.08
N ILE A 342 4.85 3.40 9.88
CA ILE A 342 5.67 3.55 8.68
C ILE A 342 4.81 4.17 7.59
N PRO A 343 5.25 5.25 6.91
CA PRO A 343 4.51 5.82 5.78
C PRO A 343 4.32 4.80 4.65
N ARG A 344 3.14 4.78 4.05
CA ARG A 344 2.81 3.90 2.92
C ARG A 344 3.33 4.41 1.56
N ASN A 345 3.78 5.67 1.48
CA ASN A 345 4.27 6.30 0.26
C ASN A 345 5.75 6.03 -0.05
N ILE A 346 6.40 5.16 0.71
CA ILE A 346 7.78 4.74 0.44
C ILE A 346 7.81 3.57 -0.55
N SER A 347 8.92 3.39 -1.28
CA SER A 347 9.13 2.24 -2.17
C SER A 347 9.30 0.94 -1.38
N LEU A 348 8.97 -0.19 -2.00
CA LEU A 348 9.00 -1.49 -1.32
C LEU A 348 10.41 -1.86 -0.82
N ASP A 349 11.48 -1.52 -1.57
CA ASP A 349 12.85 -1.76 -1.14
C ASP A 349 13.19 -1.06 0.17
N LYS A 350 12.77 0.21 0.32
CA LYS A 350 12.96 0.98 1.56
C LYS A 350 12.16 0.38 2.72
N LEU A 351 10.93 -0.03 2.48
CA LEU A 351 10.12 -0.69 3.51
C LEU A 351 10.78 -1.98 3.96
N ILE A 352 11.22 -2.83 3.02
CA ILE A 352 11.90 -4.09 3.34
C ILE A 352 13.24 -3.85 4.05
N GLU A 353 13.99 -2.82 3.68
CA GLU A 353 15.21 -2.42 4.39
C GLU A 353 14.92 -2.09 5.87
N LEU A 354 13.84 -1.34 6.15
CA LEU A 354 13.40 -1.05 7.51
C LEU A 354 13.02 -2.32 8.29
N LEU A 355 12.29 -3.24 7.65
CA LEU A 355 11.87 -4.49 8.28
C LEU A 355 13.04 -5.46 8.47
N ASN A 356 13.98 -5.53 7.53
CA ASN A 356 15.22 -6.31 7.66
C ASN A 356 16.06 -5.83 8.85
N PHE A 357 16.05 -4.53 9.12
CA PHE A 357 16.71 -3.98 10.30
C PHE A 357 16.06 -4.47 11.61
N ALA A 358 14.79 -4.83 11.57
CA ALA A 358 14.03 -5.43 12.66
C ALA A 358 13.98 -6.98 12.58
N ASP A 359 15.06 -7.61 12.08
CA ASP A 359 15.24 -9.07 11.95
C ASP A 359 14.30 -9.79 10.96
N LEU A 360 13.62 -9.08 10.07
CA LEU A 360 12.90 -9.71 8.97
C LEU A 360 13.86 -10.07 7.83
N LYS A 361 14.15 -11.35 7.65
CA LYS A 361 14.97 -11.81 6.53
C LYS A 361 14.10 -12.11 5.32
N THR A 362 14.39 -11.45 4.19
CA THR A 362 13.60 -11.59 2.97
C THR A 362 14.46 -11.86 1.75
N LYS A 363 13.92 -12.65 0.81
CA LYS A 363 14.47 -12.86 -0.53
C LYS A 363 13.37 -12.55 -1.56
N ALA A 364 13.61 -11.62 -2.49
CA ALA A 364 12.69 -11.33 -3.57
C ALA A 364 13.07 -12.11 -4.83
N VAL A 365 12.07 -12.71 -5.49
CA VAL A 365 12.22 -13.42 -6.76
C VAL A 365 11.08 -13.01 -7.71
N VAL A 366 11.29 -13.14 -9.01
CA VAL A 366 10.21 -13.00 -10.00
C VAL A 366 9.44 -14.31 -10.03
N GLY A 367 8.16 -14.26 -9.71
CA GLY A 367 7.24 -15.38 -9.81
C GLY A 367 6.60 -15.53 -11.18
N SER A 368 5.64 -16.41 -11.30
CA SER A 368 4.83 -16.61 -12.50
C SER A 368 4.05 -15.33 -12.86
N GLY A 369 3.99 -14.97 -14.14
CA GLY A 369 3.28 -13.76 -14.61
C GLY A 369 4.00 -12.45 -14.30
N ASN A 370 5.31 -12.47 -14.08
CA ASN A 370 6.15 -11.30 -13.78
C ASN A 370 5.80 -10.58 -12.45
N ARG A 371 5.09 -11.26 -11.54
CA ARG A 371 4.79 -10.73 -10.20
C ARG A 371 5.97 -10.94 -9.26
N ILE A 372 6.17 -9.99 -8.37
CA ILE A 372 7.19 -10.12 -7.34
C ILE A 372 6.69 -11.09 -6.27
N HIS A 373 7.52 -12.07 -5.95
CA HIS A 373 7.30 -13.03 -4.89
C HIS A 373 8.35 -12.82 -3.80
N LEU A 374 7.91 -12.47 -2.62
CA LEU A 374 8.75 -12.25 -1.45
C LEU A 374 8.76 -13.50 -0.55
N ILE A 375 9.92 -14.07 -0.35
CA ILE A 375 10.13 -15.23 0.50
C ILE A 375 10.67 -14.77 1.84
N ILE A 376 9.98 -15.09 2.92
CA ILE A 376 10.38 -14.81 4.30
C ILE A 376 11.15 -16.04 4.82
N THR A 377 12.39 -15.82 5.29
CA THR A 377 13.31 -16.90 5.71
C THR A 377 13.62 -16.84 7.21
#